data_b09188cb7650e6d7774a0931a147a1f3
#
_entry.id   b09188cb7650e6d7774a0931a147a1f3
#
_cell.length_a   1.000
_cell.length_b   1.000
_cell.length_c   1.000
_cell.angle_alpha   90.00
_cell.angle_beta   90.00
_cell.angle_gamma   90.00
#
_symmetry.space_group_name_H-M   'P 1'
#
loop_
_entity.id
_entity.type
_entity.pdbx_description
1 polymer ?
#
loop_
_entity_poly.entity_id
_entity_poly.type
_entity_poly.pdbx_seq_one_letter_code
_entity_poly.pdbx_strand_id
1 'polypeptide(L)'
;LVAAVLLLWASALLAQPLVALPPLTARVTDLTATLSDAEMALLDGRLADLEARKGSQIAVLIVPTVRPEAIEQFSMRVAESWQLGRKGVDDGILLLVAKHDREVRIEVGYGLEGAIPDATANRVIDEFILPRFRESDFGGGITAGVDRLIALVDGEPLPEPQRARAADVGPDSLLPIVFILSLLVGGFLRRLLGQFPGAVVTGLLAGAITWLLAGILGL
;
A
#
# COMPACT_ATOMS: atom_id res chain seq x y z
N LEU A 1 -50.06 4.07 4.89
CA LEU A 1 -49.61 5.22 4.09
C LEU A 1 -48.38 5.90 4.72
N VAL A 2 -48.46 6.25 6.03
CA VAL A 2 -47.33 6.93 6.73
C VAL A 2 -46.05 6.11 6.74
N ALA A 3 -46.11 4.79 6.95
CA ALA A 3 -44.93 3.90 6.91
C ALA A 3 -44.31 3.83 5.52
N ALA A 4 -45.09 3.85 4.46
CA ALA A 4 -44.58 3.86 3.08
C ALA A 4 -43.88 5.18 2.71
N VAL A 5 -44.40 6.30 3.22
CA VAL A 5 -43.79 7.62 3.05
C VAL A 5 -42.47 7.71 3.83
N LEU A 6 -42.41 7.19 5.06
CA LEU A 6 -41.17 7.13 5.85
C LEU A 6 -40.09 6.23 5.21
N LEU A 7 -40.49 5.12 4.59
CA LEU A 7 -39.56 4.25 3.85
C LEU A 7 -39.00 4.93 2.58
N LEU A 8 -39.79 5.72 1.87
CA LEU A 8 -39.36 6.52 0.73
C LEU A 8 -38.40 7.65 1.14
N TRP A 9 -38.60 8.25 2.29
CA TRP A 9 -37.71 9.29 2.83
C TRP A 9 -36.39 8.69 3.34
N ALA A 10 -36.42 7.49 3.92
CA ALA A 10 -35.20 6.80 4.36
C ALA A 10 -34.29 6.41 3.20
N SER A 11 -34.81 6.06 2.04
CA SER A 11 -34.03 5.74 0.86
C SER A 11 -33.37 6.96 0.19
N ALA A 12 -33.96 8.15 0.32
CA ALA A 12 -33.38 9.39 -0.20
C ALA A 12 -32.18 9.90 0.64
N LEU A 13 -32.04 9.48 1.89
CA LEU A 13 -30.96 9.88 2.78
C LEU A 13 -29.64 9.10 2.53
N LEU A 14 -29.68 8.01 1.76
CA LEU A 14 -28.52 7.11 1.58
C LEU A 14 -27.73 7.34 0.28
N ALA A 15 -28.22 8.17 -0.62
CA ALA A 15 -27.53 8.49 -1.86
C ALA A 15 -26.56 9.67 -1.64
N GLN A 16 -25.37 9.40 -1.13
CA GLN A 16 -24.31 10.41 -1.16
C GLN A 16 -23.89 10.66 -2.62
N PRO A 17 -23.77 11.93 -3.05
CA PRO A 17 -23.32 12.22 -4.40
C PRO A 17 -21.89 11.72 -4.58
N LEU A 18 -21.63 11.09 -5.72
CA LEU A 18 -20.28 10.67 -6.09
C LEU A 18 -19.37 11.89 -6.27
N VAL A 19 -18.08 11.71 -6.00
CA VAL A 19 -17.08 12.76 -6.23
C VAL A 19 -17.02 13.10 -7.71
N ALA A 20 -17.07 14.38 -8.02
CA ALA A 20 -16.98 14.87 -9.40
C ALA A 20 -15.60 14.56 -9.97
N LEU A 21 -15.55 14.11 -11.23
CA LEU A 21 -14.29 13.86 -11.92
C LEU A 21 -13.69 15.19 -12.38
N PRO A 22 -12.42 15.48 -12.06
CA PRO A 22 -11.74 16.66 -12.59
C PRO A 22 -11.47 16.48 -14.09
N PRO A 23 -11.50 17.55 -14.90
CA PRO A 23 -11.11 17.46 -16.29
C PRO A 23 -9.60 17.21 -16.42
N LEU A 24 -9.19 16.48 -17.45
CA LEU A 24 -7.78 16.31 -17.80
C LEU A 24 -7.26 17.60 -18.45
N THR A 25 -6.62 18.46 -17.69
CA THR A 25 -6.05 19.73 -18.18
C THR A 25 -4.53 19.69 -18.27
N ALA A 26 -3.88 18.80 -17.53
CA ALA A 26 -2.44 18.60 -17.48
C ALA A 26 -2.12 17.15 -17.12
N ARG A 27 -0.90 16.69 -17.39
CA ARG A 27 -0.45 15.35 -17.01
C ARG A 27 -0.37 15.16 -15.48
N VAL A 28 -0.15 16.26 -14.76
CA VAL A 28 -0.14 16.29 -13.30
C VAL A 28 -1.24 17.23 -12.83
N THR A 29 -2.25 16.68 -12.15
CA THR A 29 -3.37 17.42 -11.57
C THR A 29 -3.36 17.24 -10.06
N ASP A 30 -3.04 18.30 -9.32
CA ASP A 30 -3.03 18.31 -7.85
C ASP A 30 -4.13 19.24 -7.32
N LEU A 31 -5.18 18.66 -6.74
CA LEU A 31 -6.29 19.42 -6.13
C LEU A 31 -6.09 19.68 -4.64
N THR A 32 -4.92 19.35 -4.10
CA THR A 32 -4.62 19.39 -2.67
C THR A 32 -3.44 20.28 -2.30
N ALA A 33 -2.81 20.91 -3.31
CA ALA A 33 -1.57 21.66 -3.14
C ALA A 33 -0.51 20.86 -2.36
N THR A 34 -0.37 19.58 -2.70
CA THR A 34 0.62 18.66 -2.10
C THR A 34 1.98 18.85 -2.73
N LEU A 35 2.01 19.07 -4.04
CA LEU A 35 3.22 19.30 -4.81
C LEU A 35 3.50 20.81 -4.94
N SER A 36 4.76 21.16 -4.90
CA SER A 36 5.20 22.49 -5.31
C SER A 36 5.12 22.66 -6.83
N ASP A 37 5.08 23.92 -7.31
CA ASP A 37 5.10 24.22 -8.75
C ASP A 37 6.33 23.63 -9.45
N ALA A 38 7.48 23.59 -8.76
CA ALA A 38 8.72 23.01 -9.29
C ALA A 38 8.60 21.47 -9.45
N GLU A 39 7.99 20.78 -8.49
CA GLU A 39 7.76 19.34 -8.57
C GLU A 39 6.75 19.00 -9.67
N MET A 40 5.66 19.77 -9.77
CA MET A 40 4.69 19.60 -10.85
C MET A 40 5.33 19.78 -12.23
N ALA A 41 6.12 20.84 -12.42
CA ALA A 41 6.81 21.10 -13.68
C ALA A 41 7.83 20.00 -14.02
N LEU A 42 8.57 19.51 -13.03
CA LEU A 42 9.53 18.41 -13.21
C LEU A 42 8.82 17.12 -13.65
N LEU A 43 7.75 16.77 -12.97
CA LEU A 43 6.95 15.59 -13.29
C LEU A 43 6.31 15.70 -14.68
N ASP A 44 5.68 16.85 -14.99
CA ASP A 44 5.07 17.06 -16.31
C ASP A 44 6.10 16.94 -17.43
N GLY A 45 7.30 17.50 -17.26
CA GLY A 45 8.40 17.35 -18.22
C GLY A 45 8.79 15.88 -18.46
N ARG A 46 8.96 15.10 -17.40
CA ARG A 46 9.30 13.67 -17.52
C ARG A 46 8.21 12.85 -18.22
N LEU A 47 6.95 13.15 -17.89
CA LEU A 47 5.80 12.49 -18.49
C LEU A 47 5.64 12.86 -19.97
N ALA A 48 5.89 14.13 -20.32
CA ALA A 48 5.91 14.59 -21.70
C ALA A 48 7.01 13.92 -22.52
N ASP A 49 8.20 13.75 -21.94
CA ASP A 49 9.32 13.06 -22.59
C ASP A 49 9.01 11.58 -22.83
N LEU A 50 8.38 10.90 -21.89
CA LEU A 50 7.93 9.51 -22.06
C LEU A 50 6.92 9.42 -23.22
N GLU A 51 5.90 10.27 -23.21
CA GLU A 51 4.87 10.29 -24.24
C GLU A 51 5.48 10.54 -25.62
N ALA A 52 6.42 11.48 -25.75
CA ALA A 52 7.12 11.77 -27.00
C ALA A 52 7.96 10.59 -27.50
N ARG A 53 8.60 9.81 -26.60
CA ARG A 53 9.48 8.68 -26.95
C ARG A 53 8.71 7.38 -27.24
N LYS A 54 7.68 7.08 -26.43
CA LYS A 54 6.99 5.77 -26.44
C LYS A 54 5.55 5.88 -26.93
N GLY A 55 4.94 7.06 -26.85
CA GLY A 55 3.52 7.28 -27.09
C GLY A 55 2.62 6.90 -25.92
N SER A 56 3.16 6.20 -24.92
CA SER A 56 2.41 5.84 -23.70
C SER A 56 2.18 7.06 -22.82
N GLN A 57 0.99 7.18 -22.27
CA GLN A 57 0.60 8.33 -21.46
C GLN A 57 0.50 7.96 -19.99
N ILE A 58 1.18 8.70 -19.12
CA ILE A 58 1.01 8.59 -17.67
C ILE A 58 0.41 9.91 -17.17
N ALA A 59 -0.65 9.81 -16.38
CA ALA A 59 -1.24 10.95 -15.67
C ALA A 59 -1.18 10.72 -14.17
N VAL A 60 -0.97 11.81 -13.43
CA VAL A 60 -0.98 11.85 -11.97
C VAL A 60 -2.16 12.70 -11.52
N LEU A 61 -3.00 12.13 -10.64
CA LEU A 61 -4.13 12.83 -10.04
C LEU A 61 -4.04 12.74 -8.52
N ILE A 62 -4.02 13.90 -7.86
CA ILE A 62 -4.04 13.99 -6.40
C ILE A 62 -5.36 14.67 -5.99
N VAL A 63 -6.19 13.95 -5.23
CA VAL A 63 -7.48 14.42 -4.75
C VAL A 63 -7.52 14.42 -3.23
N PRO A 64 -8.38 15.25 -2.60
CA PRO A 64 -8.54 15.20 -1.15
C PRO A 64 -9.09 13.85 -0.69
N THR A 65 -10.15 13.37 -1.33
CA THR A 65 -10.88 12.13 -1.00
C THR A 65 -11.62 11.62 -2.22
N VAL A 66 -11.84 10.33 -2.27
CA VAL A 66 -12.69 9.66 -3.26
C VAL A 66 -14.02 9.18 -2.66
N ARG A 67 -14.16 9.32 -1.32
CA ARG A 67 -15.36 8.87 -0.59
C ARG A 67 -16.63 9.56 -1.10
N PRO A 68 -17.75 8.82 -1.23
CA PRO A 68 -18.01 7.50 -0.65
C PRO A 68 -17.59 6.30 -1.52
N GLU A 69 -16.99 6.51 -2.68
CA GLU A 69 -16.55 5.43 -3.55
C GLU A 69 -15.29 4.72 -3.00
N ALA A 70 -15.08 3.49 -3.45
CA ALA A 70 -13.78 2.84 -3.34
C ALA A 70 -12.81 3.43 -4.37
N ILE A 71 -11.52 3.49 -4.04
CA ILE A 71 -10.50 4.10 -4.91
C ILE A 71 -10.42 3.42 -6.27
N GLU A 72 -10.68 2.11 -6.34
CA GLU A 72 -10.71 1.33 -7.58
C GLU A 72 -11.84 1.77 -8.50
N GLN A 73 -13.02 2.07 -7.96
CA GLN A 73 -14.16 2.54 -8.74
C GLN A 73 -13.93 3.96 -9.26
N PHE A 74 -13.40 4.82 -8.40
CA PHE A 74 -13.09 6.19 -8.78
C PHE A 74 -11.98 6.25 -9.83
N SER A 75 -10.88 5.47 -9.67
CA SER A 75 -9.75 5.43 -10.62
C SER A 75 -10.18 4.95 -12.00
N MET A 76 -11.03 3.91 -12.05
CA MET A 76 -11.59 3.41 -13.32
C MET A 76 -12.45 4.47 -14.02
N ARG A 77 -13.33 5.17 -13.30
CA ARG A 77 -14.11 6.27 -13.85
C ARG A 77 -13.25 7.41 -14.39
N VAL A 78 -12.16 7.75 -13.68
CA VAL A 78 -11.20 8.76 -14.14
C VAL A 78 -10.51 8.29 -15.42
N ALA A 79 -9.97 7.07 -15.44
CA ALA A 79 -9.27 6.51 -16.60
C ALA A 79 -10.17 6.44 -17.82
N GLU A 80 -11.41 6.00 -17.67
CA GLU A 80 -12.42 5.98 -18.74
C GLU A 80 -12.77 7.39 -19.23
N SER A 81 -12.97 8.34 -18.33
CA SER A 81 -13.31 9.72 -18.65
C SER A 81 -12.16 10.46 -19.36
N TRP A 82 -10.94 10.21 -18.92
CA TRP A 82 -9.73 10.83 -19.44
C TRP A 82 -9.23 10.16 -20.72
N GLN A 83 -9.66 8.93 -21.01
CA GLN A 83 -9.23 8.17 -22.17
C GLN A 83 -7.71 8.15 -22.34
N LEU A 84 -7.00 7.88 -21.25
CA LEU A 84 -5.54 7.87 -21.23
C LEU A 84 -4.98 6.80 -22.16
N GLY A 85 -3.92 7.15 -22.88
CA GLY A 85 -3.27 6.28 -23.83
C GLY A 85 -3.76 6.46 -25.28
N ARG A 86 -3.10 5.78 -26.19
CA ARG A 86 -3.44 5.83 -27.62
C ARG A 86 -4.67 4.98 -27.90
N LYS A 87 -5.58 5.51 -28.69
CA LYS A 87 -6.79 4.81 -29.08
C LYS A 87 -6.47 3.46 -29.75
N GLY A 88 -7.03 2.39 -29.21
CA GLY A 88 -6.85 1.02 -29.72
C GLY A 88 -5.52 0.36 -29.33
N VAL A 89 -4.64 1.08 -28.63
CA VAL A 89 -3.44 0.54 -27.98
C VAL A 89 -3.67 0.44 -26.48
N ASP A 90 -4.40 1.40 -25.90
CA ASP A 90 -4.78 1.47 -24.49
C ASP A 90 -3.55 1.45 -23.55
N ASP A 91 -2.53 2.24 -23.90
CA ASP A 91 -1.25 2.34 -23.21
C ASP A 91 -1.18 3.54 -22.27
N GLY A 92 -2.27 3.78 -21.55
CA GLY A 92 -2.38 4.80 -20.54
C GLY A 92 -2.14 4.25 -19.13
N ILE A 93 -1.63 5.10 -18.24
CA ILE A 93 -1.48 4.82 -16.81
C ILE A 93 -2.01 6.01 -16.01
N LEU A 94 -2.79 5.74 -14.99
CA LEU A 94 -3.22 6.72 -13.99
C LEU A 94 -2.59 6.40 -12.64
N LEU A 95 -1.81 7.32 -12.09
CA LEU A 95 -1.41 7.29 -10.68
C LEU A 95 -2.37 8.21 -9.89
N LEU A 96 -3.22 7.62 -9.08
CA LEU A 96 -4.21 8.31 -8.25
C LEU A 96 -3.78 8.29 -6.78
N VAL A 97 -3.80 9.45 -6.13
CA VAL A 97 -3.55 9.60 -4.70
C VAL A 97 -4.76 10.27 -4.05
N ALA A 98 -5.44 9.56 -3.14
CA ALA A 98 -6.50 10.09 -2.30
C ALA A 98 -5.91 10.46 -0.92
N LYS A 99 -5.49 11.73 -0.77
CA LYS A 99 -4.61 12.16 0.33
C LYS A 99 -5.22 11.96 1.70
N HIS A 100 -6.49 12.34 1.91
CA HIS A 100 -7.15 12.22 3.21
C HIS A 100 -7.55 10.79 3.51
N ASP A 101 -7.84 9.99 2.47
CA ASP A 101 -8.17 8.57 2.60
C ASP A 101 -6.91 7.73 2.86
N ARG A 102 -5.71 8.27 2.57
CA ARG A 102 -4.41 7.59 2.62
C ARG A 102 -4.35 6.39 1.68
N GLU A 103 -4.99 6.53 0.55
CA GLU A 103 -5.08 5.49 -0.46
C GLU A 103 -4.33 5.93 -1.73
N VAL A 104 -3.69 4.96 -2.39
CA VAL A 104 -2.98 5.15 -3.67
C VAL A 104 -3.40 4.03 -4.60
N ARG A 105 -3.66 4.36 -5.85
CA ARG A 105 -3.99 3.39 -6.90
C ARG A 105 -3.21 3.70 -8.17
N ILE A 106 -2.74 2.67 -8.84
CA ILE A 106 -2.22 2.74 -10.19
C ILE A 106 -3.18 1.95 -11.09
N GLU A 107 -3.78 2.64 -12.04
CA GLU A 107 -4.63 2.03 -13.05
C GLU A 107 -3.84 1.92 -14.33
N VAL A 108 -3.76 0.72 -14.91
CA VAL A 108 -2.94 0.44 -16.09
C VAL A 108 -3.84 0.03 -17.25
N GLY A 109 -3.67 0.69 -18.37
CA GLY A 109 -4.40 0.34 -19.59
C GLY A 109 -3.96 -1.02 -20.13
N TYR A 110 -4.88 -1.68 -20.84
CA TYR A 110 -4.71 -3.05 -21.35
C TYR A 110 -3.42 -3.26 -22.16
N GLY A 111 -3.01 -2.25 -22.94
CA GLY A 111 -1.78 -2.31 -23.74
C GLY A 111 -0.49 -2.39 -22.95
N LEU A 112 -0.53 -2.06 -21.66
CA LEU A 112 0.63 -2.11 -20.76
C LEU A 112 0.54 -3.21 -19.68
N GLU A 113 -0.57 -3.97 -19.59
CA GLU A 113 -0.71 -5.04 -18.60
C GLU A 113 0.38 -6.11 -18.70
N GLY A 114 0.89 -6.36 -19.92
CA GLY A 114 2.01 -7.29 -20.13
C GLY A 114 3.33 -6.80 -19.51
N ALA A 115 3.56 -5.49 -19.46
CA ALA A 115 4.75 -4.88 -18.86
C ALA A 115 4.53 -4.54 -17.38
N ILE A 116 3.33 -4.12 -17.02
CA ILE A 116 2.95 -3.66 -15.69
C ILE A 116 1.66 -4.38 -15.24
N PRO A 117 1.73 -5.68 -14.91
CA PRO A 117 0.60 -6.38 -14.28
C PRO A 117 0.25 -5.75 -12.93
N ASP A 118 -0.97 -5.98 -12.44
CA ASP A 118 -1.44 -5.48 -11.13
C ASP A 118 -0.47 -5.75 -9.98
N ALA A 119 0.13 -6.94 -9.94
CA ALA A 119 1.13 -7.27 -8.93
C ALA A 119 2.35 -6.35 -8.99
N THR A 120 2.77 -5.94 -10.19
CA THR A 120 3.89 -5.01 -10.39
C THR A 120 3.48 -3.59 -10.00
N ALA A 121 2.28 -3.13 -10.39
CA ALA A 121 1.74 -1.84 -9.99
C ALA A 121 1.63 -1.72 -8.45
N ASN A 122 1.14 -2.75 -7.77
CA ASN A 122 1.08 -2.80 -6.31
C ASN A 122 2.48 -2.74 -5.67
N ARG A 123 3.48 -3.42 -6.25
CA ARG A 123 4.86 -3.33 -5.78
C ARG A 123 5.43 -1.91 -5.92
N VAL A 124 5.10 -1.19 -7.00
CA VAL A 124 5.50 0.22 -7.12
C VAL A 124 4.92 1.06 -5.98
N ILE A 125 3.65 0.84 -5.64
CA ILE A 125 3.01 1.53 -4.51
C ILE A 125 3.73 1.18 -3.20
N ASP A 126 3.88 -0.10 -2.90
CA ASP A 126 4.36 -0.58 -1.60
C ASP A 126 5.84 -0.31 -1.34
N GLU A 127 6.68 -0.44 -2.39
CA GLU A 127 8.13 -0.38 -2.26
C GLU A 127 8.69 1.05 -2.51
N PHE A 128 8.02 1.87 -3.33
CA PHE A 128 8.57 3.17 -3.76
C PHE A 128 7.74 4.37 -3.29
N ILE A 129 6.40 4.26 -3.22
CA ILE A 129 5.53 5.38 -2.87
C ILE A 129 5.26 5.43 -1.36
N LEU A 130 4.68 4.36 -0.80
CA LEU A 130 4.22 4.34 0.59
C LEU A 130 5.32 4.55 1.64
N PRO A 131 6.57 4.06 1.48
CA PRO A 131 7.61 4.34 2.46
C PRO A 131 7.88 5.83 2.62
N ARG A 132 7.91 6.60 1.52
CA ARG A 132 8.10 8.06 1.53
C ARG A 132 6.88 8.79 2.10
N PHE A 133 5.67 8.31 1.80
CA PHE A 133 4.45 8.88 2.37
C PHE A 133 4.39 8.74 3.90
N ARG A 134 4.92 7.64 4.45
CA ARG A 134 5.05 7.45 5.91
C ARG A 134 5.99 8.48 6.56
N GLU A 135 6.97 8.96 5.80
CA GLU A 135 7.89 10.03 6.19
C GLU A 135 7.34 11.44 5.88
N SER A 136 6.07 11.53 5.41
CA SER A 136 5.42 12.76 4.95
C SER A 136 6.06 13.39 3.70
N ASP A 137 6.93 12.66 3.01
CA ASP A 137 7.54 13.05 1.73
C ASP A 137 6.63 12.65 0.57
N PHE A 138 5.53 13.39 0.39
CA PHE A 138 4.56 13.08 -0.67
C PHE A 138 5.12 13.33 -2.07
N GLY A 139 5.80 14.46 -2.26
CA GLY A 139 6.42 14.82 -3.54
C GLY A 139 7.48 13.80 -3.97
N GLY A 140 8.38 13.42 -3.07
CA GLY A 140 9.37 12.39 -3.31
C GLY A 140 8.75 11.02 -3.57
N GLY A 141 7.67 10.66 -2.88
CA GLY A 141 6.96 9.40 -3.11
C GLY A 141 6.31 9.32 -4.48
N ILE A 142 5.60 10.39 -4.90
CA ILE A 142 4.98 10.47 -6.23
C ILE A 142 6.06 10.43 -7.31
N THR A 143 7.14 11.20 -7.15
CA THR A 143 8.26 11.20 -8.09
C THR A 143 8.88 9.83 -8.23
N ALA A 144 9.15 9.13 -7.13
CA ALA A 144 9.71 7.78 -7.16
C ALA A 144 8.78 6.78 -7.85
N GLY A 145 7.46 6.88 -7.61
CA GLY A 145 6.46 6.07 -8.29
C GLY A 145 6.44 6.32 -9.80
N VAL A 146 6.40 7.59 -10.20
CA VAL A 146 6.44 7.99 -11.63
C VAL A 146 7.73 7.50 -12.30
N ASP A 147 8.89 7.69 -11.69
CA ASP A 147 10.17 7.22 -12.25
C ASP A 147 10.17 5.70 -12.46
N ARG A 148 9.55 4.95 -11.53
CA ARG A 148 9.41 3.50 -11.67
C ARG A 148 8.45 3.09 -12.78
N LEU A 149 7.32 3.78 -12.91
CA LEU A 149 6.38 3.54 -14.00
C LEU A 149 7.03 3.82 -15.35
N ILE A 150 7.78 4.92 -15.48
CA ILE A 150 8.55 5.25 -16.69
C ILE A 150 9.54 4.13 -17.02
N ALA A 151 10.33 3.68 -16.06
CA ALA A 151 11.32 2.61 -16.25
C ALA A 151 10.66 1.30 -16.70
N LEU A 152 9.50 0.94 -16.14
CA LEU A 152 8.72 -0.23 -16.54
C LEU A 152 8.20 -0.12 -17.98
N VAL A 153 7.70 1.05 -18.39
CA VAL A 153 7.28 1.31 -19.77
C VAL A 153 8.47 1.26 -20.73
N ASP A 154 9.66 1.68 -20.27
CA ASP A 154 10.91 1.57 -21.03
C ASP A 154 11.43 0.12 -21.12
N GLY A 155 10.87 -0.81 -20.35
CA GLY A 155 11.19 -2.24 -20.36
C GLY A 155 12.21 -2.65 -19.29
N GLU A 156 12.48 -1.79 -18.30
CA GLU A 156 13.34 -2.12 -17.17
C GLU A 156 12.54 -2.88 -16.10
N PRO A 157 12.96 -4.09 -15.70
CA PRO A 157 12.28 -4.81 -14.64
C PRO A 157 12.46 -4.10 -13.29
N LEU A 158 11.49 -4.30 -12.37
CA LEU A 158 11.69 -3.87 -10.98
C LEU A 158 12.89 -4.59 -10.37
N PRO A 159 13.65 -3.93 -9.47
CA PRO A 159 14.62 -4.60 -8.64
C PRO A 159 13.99 -5.82 -7.94
N GLU A 160 14.82 -6.84 -7.64
CA GLU A 160 14.32 -7.94 -6.81
C GLU A 160 13.69 -7.38 -5.52
N PRO A 161 12.54 -7.93 -5.09
CA PRO A 161 11.92 -7.49 -3.86
C PRO A 161 12.97 -7.52 -2.75
N GLN A 162 13.26 -6.38 -2.16
CA GLN A 162 13.95 -6.40 -0.88
C GLN A 162 13.01 -7.19 0.03
N ARG A 163 13.32 -8.49 0.21
CA ARG A 163 12.65 -9.28 1.24
C ARG A 163 12.72 -8.38 2.46
N ALA A 164 11.56 -7.86 2.89
CA ALA A 164 11.48 -7.24 4.20
C ALA A 164 12.29 -8.18 5.07
N ARG A 165 13.45 -7.73 5.58
CA ARG A 165 14.24 -8.54 6.50
C ARG A 165 13.19 -9.02 7.47
N ALA A 166 12.83 -10.29 7.34
CA ALA A 166 11.98 -10.95 8.32
C ALA A 166 12.62 -10.50 9.61
N ALA A 167 11.89 -9.63 10.34
CA ALA A 167 12.46 -8.91 11.49
C ALA A 167 13.33 -9.94 12.13
N ASP A 168 14.66 -9.67 12.11
CA ASP A 168 15.65 -10.65 12.52
C ASP A 168 15.22 -11.00 13.95
N VAL A 169 14.41 -12.08 14.02
CA VAL A 169 13.87 -12.56 15.30
C VAL A 169 15.09 -13.24 15.91
N GLY A 170 16.06 -12.37 16.23
CA GLY A 170 17.23 -12.78 16.96
C GLY A 170 16.78 -13.50 18.22
N PRO A 171 17.57 -14.42 18.72
CA PRO A 171 17.25 -15.14 19.98
C PRO A 171 16.84 -14.19 21.10
N ASP A 172 17.33 -12.94 21.07
CA ASP A 172 17.00 -11.89 22.04
C ASP A 172 15.54 -11.43 21.99
N SER A 173 14.89 -11.49 20.83
CA SER A 173 13.47 -11.11 20.69
C SER A 173 12.51 -12.20 21.19
N LEU A 174 12.97 -13.44 21.29
CA LEU A 174 12.20 -14.55 21.85
C LEU A 174 12.27 -14.61 23.38
N LEU A 175 13.30 -14.01 23.99
CA LEU A 175 13.50 -14.01 25.45
C LEU A 175 12.28 -13.51 26.24
N PRO A 176 11.62 -12.37 25.89
CA PRO A 176 10.45 -11.93 26.64
C PRO A 176 9.27 -12.91 26.50
N ILE A 177 9.10 -13.53 25.33
CA ILE A 177 8.02 -14.50 25.09
C ILE A 177 8.26 -15.76 25.93
N VAL A 178 9.48 -16.29 25.91
CA VAL A 178 9.87 -17.47 26.72
C VAL A 178 9.73 -17.18 28.20
N PHE A 179 10.12 -15.95 28.65
CA PHE A 179 9.98 -15.53 30.04
C PHE A 179 8.50 -15.49 30.46
N ILE A 180 7.62 -14.86 29.70
CA ILE A 180 6.18 -14.79 30.01
C ILE A 180 5.58 -16.19 30.02
N LEU A 181 5.91 -17.03 29.04
CA LEU A 181 5.42 -18.40 28.95
C LEU A 181 5.88 -19.24 30.15
N SER A 182 7.14 -19.08 30.60
CA SER A 182 7.68 -19.78 31.77
C SER A 182 6.97 -19.39 33.05
N LEU A 183 6.61 -18.10 33.21
CA LEU A 183 5.84 -17.62 34.38
C LEU A 183 4.41 -18.19 34.39
N LEU A 184 3.74 -18.23 33.20
CA LEU A 184 2.38 -18.77 33.09
C LEU A 184 2.36 -20.28 33.37
N VAL A 185 3.26 -21.04 32.75
CA VAL A 185 3.38 -22.49 32.95
C VAL A 185 3.80 -22.80 34.36
N GLY A 186 4.80 -22.07 34.92
CA GLY A 186 5.25 -22.25 36.29
C GLY A 186 4.14 -21.95 37.31
N GLY A 187 3.33 -20.90 37.08
CA GLY A 187 2.19 -20.58 37.95
C GLY A 187 1.10 -21.65 37.87
N PHE A 188 0.81 -22.18 36.69
CA PHE A 188 -0.15 -23.27 36.50
C PHE A 188 0.30 -24.59 37.14
N LEU A 189 1.56 -24.97 36.95
CA LEU A 189 2.11 -26.18 37.55
C LEU A 189 2.14 -26.13 39.10
N ARG A 190 2.48 -24.95 39.69
CA ARG A 190 2.41 -24.77 41.13
C ARG A 190 1.01 -24.93 41.69
N ARG A 191 0.00 -24.52 40.93
CA ARG A 191 -1.42 -24.63 41.33
C ARG A 191 -1.91 -26.09 41.30
N LEU A 192 -1.39 -26.91 40.36
CA LEU A 192 -1.75 -28.31 40.17
C LEU A 192 -0.98 -29.29 41.07
N LEU A 193 0.33 -29.09 41.23
CA LEU A 193 1.24 -30.04 41.83
C LEU A 193 1.72 -29.64 43.24
N GLY A 194 1.35 -28.43 43.70
CA GLY A 194 1.85 -27.87 44.98
C GLY A 194 3.18 -27.17 44.84
N GLN A 195 3.62 -26.49 45.94
CA GLN A 195 4.75 -25.57 45.89
C GLN A 195 6.11 -26.21 45.59
N PHE A 196 6.38 -27.42 46.11
CA PHE A 196 7.69 -28.06 45.96
C PHE A 196 7.86 -28.83 44.65
N PRO A 197 6.97 -29.76 44.23
CA PRO A 197 7.16 -30.49 42.98
C PRO A 197 6.99 -29.58 41.74
N GLY A 198 6.13 -28.56 41.78
CA GLY A 198 5.93 -27.62 40.69
C GLY A 198 7.18 -26.79 40.35
N ALA A 199 7.98 -26.41 41.36
CA ALA A 199 9.20 -25.66 41.13
C ALA A 199 10.31 -26.50 40.48
N VAL A 200 10.43 -27.76 40.86
CA VAL A 200 11.42 -28.70 40.30
C VAL A 200 11.09 -29.02 38.83
N VAL A 201 9.83 -29.29 38.52
CA VAL A 201 9.41 -29.58 37.16
C VAL A 201 9.57 -28.38 36.23
N THR A 202 9.26 -27.17 36.74
CA THR A 202 9.45 -25.94 35.97
C THR A 202 10.94 -25.68 35.69
N GLY A 203 11.81 -25.89 36.67
CA GLY A 203 13.26 -25.73 36.51
C GLY A 203 13.85 -26.72 35.52
N LEU A 204 13.43 -27.99 35.54
CA LEU A 204 13.86 -29.01 34.58
C LEU A 204 13.42 -28.72 33.19
N LEU A 205 12.16 -28.28 33.01
CA LEU A 205 11.63 -27.89 31.68
C LEU A 205 12.34 -26.68 31.11
N ALA A 206 12.56 -25.64 31.90
CA ALA A 206 13.29 -24.45 31.49
C ALA A 206 14.75 -24.78 31.12
N GLY A 207 15.43 -25.62 31.93
CA GLY A 207 16.77 -26.10 31.61
C GLY A 207 16.86 -26.93 30.34
N ALA A 208 15.90 -27.83 30.10
CA ALA A 208 15.86 -28.65 28.91
C ALA A 208 15.59 -27.81 27.64
N ILE A 209 14.68 -26.82 27.71
CA ILE A 209 14.39 -25.90 26.61
C ILE A 209 15.64 -25.04 26.31
N THR A 210 16.31 -24.50 27.34
CA THR A 210 17.52 -23.71 27.12
C THR A 210 18.65 -24.55 26.51
N TRP A 211 18.83 -25.79 26.95
CA TRP A 211 19.82 -26.70 26.38
C TRP A 211 19.51 -27.07 24.91
N LEU A 212 18.25 -27.31 24.61
CA LEU A 212 17.80 -27.63 23.23
C LEU A 212 17.96 -26.43 22.29
N LEU A 213 17.65 -25.22 22.75
CA LEU A 213 17.84 -23.99 21.98
C LEU A 213 19.33 -23.69 21.77
N ALA A 214 20.18 -23.88 22.77
CA ALA A 214 21.62 -23.73 22.62
C ALA A 214 22.21 -24.73 21.61
N GLY A 215 21.70 -25.97 21.60
CA GLY A 215 22.11 -27.00 20.63
C GLY A 215 21.67 -26.73 19.19
N ILE A 216 20.51 -26.10 18.99
CA ILE A 216 19.99 -25.71 17.67
C ILE A 216 20.69 -24.47 17.15
N LEU A 217 21.08 -23.53 18.03
CA LEU A 217 21.72 -22.26 17.66
C LEU A 217 23.24 -22.35 17.56
N GLY A 218 23.84 -23.53 17.82
CA GLY A 218 25.28 -23.73 17.65
C GLY A 218 26.15 -22.96 18.63
N LEU A 219 25.64 -22.64 19.83
CA LEU A 219 26.35 -22.05 20.95
C LEU A 219 26.92 -23.12 21.90
#